data_727f1eaf563cd8df4fb693d2e3b8787a
#
_entry.id   727f1eaf563cd8df4fb693d2e3b8787a
#
_cell.length_a   1.000
_cell.length_b   1.000
_cell.length_c   1.000
_cell.angle_alpha   90.00
_cell.angle_beta   90.00
_cell.angle_gamma   90.00
#
_symmetry.space_group_name_H-M   'P 1'
#
loop_
_entity.id
_entity.type
_entity.pdbx_description
1 polymer ?
#
loop_
_entity_poly.entity_id
_entity_poly.type
_entity_poly.pdbx_seq_one_letter_code
_entity_poly.pdbx_strand_id
1 'polypeptide(L)'
;MRRRVVVTGLGAITPVGNDVATTWQALVGGVSGGAPITRFDASEFKVRFACEVKGFDAGLYMDRKEARRADLFTQYAMGAAVQAMADAGLAEGGYDPNETGVIIGSGIGGLGTMEDQHSVYLQSGNRRISPFFIPMYIADIAAGVVSMRFGAKGPNFATMSACATSAHAIGEAFRTIRYGDADVMLAGGTEAAVLPMSIGGFGNMTALSERNDSPATASRP
;
A
#
# COMPACT_ATOMS: atom_id res chain seq x y z
N MET A 1 21.04 -4.24 -27.31
CA MET A 1 19.63 -4.57 -27.69
C MET A 1 18.75 -4.28 -26.48
N ARG A 2 17.63 -3.58 -26.61
CA ARG A 2 16.76 -3.30 -25.45
C ARG A 2 16.03 -4.59 -25.04
N ARG A 3 16.05 -4.93 -23.72
CA ARG A 3 15.37 -6.12 -23.19
C ARG A 3 13.84 -6.00 -23.33
N ARG A 4 13.16 -7.12 -23.56
CA ARG A 4 11.70 -7.20 -23.46
C ARG A 4 11.36 -7.41 -22.00
N VAL A 5 10.45 -6.60 -21.46
CA VAL A 5 9.96 -6.68 -20.08
C VAL A 5 8.56 -7.25 -20.10
N VAL A 6 8.26 -8.16 -19.20
CA VAL A 6 6.96 -8.84 -19.07
C VAL A 6 6.53 -8.84 -17.60
N VAL A 7 5.22 -8.88 -17.37
CA VAL A 7 4.64 -9.11 -16.05
C VAL A 7 4.54 -10.62 -15.85
N THR A 8 5.10 -11.12 -14.76
CA THR A 8 5.17 -12.57 -14.46
C THR A 8 4.31 -12.96 -13.26
N GLY A 9 3.93 -12.00 -12.42
CA GLY A 9 3.08 -12.23 -11.26
C GLY A 9 2.35 -10.99 -10.80
N LEU A 10 1.18 -11.17 -10.21
CA LEU A 10 0.31 -10.14 -9.69
C LEU A 10 -0.06 -10.42 -8.24
N GLY A 11 -0.23 -9.35 -7.46
CA GLY A 11 -0.76 -9.41 -6.11
C GLY A 11 -1.62 -8.19 -5.83
N ALA A 12 -2.70 -8.38 -5.08
CA ALA A 12 -3.66 -7.32 -4.80
C ALA A 12 -4.26 -7.45 -3.39
N ILE A 13 -4.31 -6.32 -2.69
CA ILE A 13 -5.10 -6.13 -1.47
C ILE A 13 -5.97 -4.89 -1.73
N THR A 14 -7.27 -5.09 -1.83
CA THR A 14 -8.21 -4.03 -2.25
C THR A 14 -9.47 -4.01 -1.38
N PRO A 15 -10.25 -2.93 -1.41
CA PRO A 15 -11.55 -2.87 -0.72
C PRO A 15 -12.58 -3.91 -1.17
N VAL A 16 -12.36 -4.56 -2.32
CA VAL A 16 -13.28 -5.56 -2.90
C VAL A 16 -12.69 -6.96 -3.00
N GLY A 17 -11.46 -7.16 -2.54
CA GLY A 17 -10.81 -8.48 -2.49
C GLY A 17 -9.39 -8.41 -1.90
N ASN A 18 -9.00 -9.45 -1.18
CA ASN A 18 -7.66 -9.57 -0.58
C ASN A 18 -6.72 -10.46 -1.43
N ASP A 19 -7.06 -10.70 -2.67
CA ASP A 19 -6.26 -11.36 -3.70
C ASP A 19 -6.69 -10.89 -5.10
N VAL A 20 -5.90 -11.23 -6.12
CA VAL A 20 -6.15 -10.84 -7.51
C VAL A 20 -7.46 -11.44 -8.04
N ALA A 21 -7.74 -12.71 -7.75
CA ALA A 21 -8.90 -13.41 -8.30
C ALA A 21 -10.21 -12.82 -7.77
N THR A 22 -10.32 -12.65 -6.45
CA THR A 22 -11.50 -12.03 -5.82
C THR A 22 -11.67 -10.57 -6.22
N THR A 23 -10.58 -9.81 -6.28
CA THR A 23 -10.60 -8.43 -6.75
C THR A 23 -11.10 -8.35 -8.19
N TRP A 24 -10.58 -9.18 -9.08
CA TRP A 24 -10.98 -9.19 -10.49
C TRP A 24 -12.45 -9.58 -10.69
N GLN A 25 -12.91 -10.62 -9.99
CA GLN A 25 -14.33 -11.01 -10.02
C GLN A 25 -15.25 -9.90 -9.55
N ALA A 26 -14.88 -9.20 -8.48
CA ALA A 26 -15.64 -8.08 -7.97
C ALA A 26 -15.69 -6.90 -8.97
N LEU A 27 -14.56 -6.57 -9.59
CA LEU A 27 -14.49 -5.51 -10.62
C LEU A 27 -15.34 -5.83 -11.83
N VAL A 28 -15.24 -7.06 -12.36
CA VAL A 28 -16.07 -7.50 -13.52
C VAL A 28 -17.55 -7.55 -13.15
N GLY A 29 -17.88 -7.90 -11.91
CA GLY A 29 -19.24 -7.89 -11.37
C GLY A 29 -19.77 -6.50 -11.03
N GLY A 30 -18.98 -5.44 -11.19
CA GLY A 30 -19.38 -4.06 -10.85
C GLY A 30 -19.59 -3.84 -9.35
N VAL A 31 -18.93 -4.62 -8.50
CA VAL A 31 -19.03 -4.50 -7.03
C VAL A 31 -18.33 -3.24 -6.55
N SER A 32 -19.07 -2.36 -5.86
CA SER A 32 -18.48 -1.18 -5.24
C SER A 32 -17.88 -1.49 -3.88
N GLY A 33 -16.68 -0.97 -3.62
CA GLY A 33 -16.05 -0.99 -2.28
C GLY A 33 -16.55 0.11 -1.35
N GLY A 34 -17.33 1.08 -1.86
CA GLY A 34 -17.85 2.23 -1.09
C GLY A 34 -18.83 1.81 -0.01
N ALA A 35 -18.53 2.13 1.24
CA ALA A 35 -19.34 1.81 2.42
C ALA A 35 -19.12 2.86 3.52
N PRO A 36 -19.99 2.96 4.53
CA PRO A 36 -19.74 3.80 5.69
C PRO A 36 -18.38 3.49 6.33
N ILE A 37 -17.68 4.54 6.77
CA ILE A 37 -16.39 4.40 7.47
C ILE A 37 -16.60 3.65 8.79
N THR A 38 -15.74 2.65 9.04
CA THR A 38 -15.78 1.85 10.26
C THR A 38 -14.52 1.98 11.12
N ARG A 39 -13.45 2.56 10.59
CA ARG A 39 -12.15 2.68 11.26
C ARG A 39 -12.12 3.74 12.35
N PHE A 40 -12.99 4.74 12.26
CA PHE A 40 -13.13 5.82 13.25
C PHE A 40 -14.54 6.39 13.20
N ASP A 41 -14.91 7.17 14.22
CA ASP A 41 -16.19 7.88 14.23
C ASP A 41 -16.16 9.05 13.23
N ALA A 42 -16.87 8.88 12.12
CA ALA A 42 -16.96 9.86 11.05
C ALA A 42 -18.22 10.75 11.15
N SER A 43 -18.99 10.71 12.24
CA SER A 43 -20.29 11.42 12.38
C SER A 43 -20.18 12.92 12.14
N GLU A 44 -19.10 13.54 12.57
CA GLU A 44 -18.82 14.98 12.44
C GLU A 44 -18.17 15.37 11.10
N PHE A 45 -17.85 14.39 10.24
CA PHE A 45 -17.21 14.66 8.96
C PHE A 45 -18.23 14.89 7.84
N LYS A 46 -17.89 15.77 6.89
CA LYS A 46 -18.69 16.01 5.69
C LYS A 46 -18.84 14.74 4.87
N VAL A 47 -17.77 13.94 4.80
CA VAL A 47 -17.72 12.65 4.09
C VAL A 47 -17.62 11.54 5.12
N ARG A 48 -18.57 10.60 5.11
CA ARG A 48 -18.71 9.53 6.10
C ARG A 48 -18.60 8.12 5.50
N PHE A 49 -18.14 8.01 4.27
CA PHE A 49 -17.92 6.74 3.59
C PHE A 49 -16.56 6.71 2.91
N ALA A 50 -16.03 5.52 2.70
CA ALA A 50 -14.76 5.26 2.03
C ALA A 50 -14.72 3.84 1.46
N CYS A 51 -13.67 3.54 0.70
CA CYS A 51 -13.38 2.19 0.25
C CYS A 51 -12.32 1.58 1.19
N GLU A 52 -12.77 0.98 2.29
CA GLU A 52 -11.89 0.32 3.25
C GLU A 52 -11.56 -1.12 2.82
N VAL A 53 -10.31 -1.54 3.00
CA VAL A 53 -9.94 -2.96 2.91
C VAL A 53 -10.57 -3.71 4.08
N LYS A 54 -11.26 -4.81 3.79
CA LYS A 54 -12.03 -5.61 4.74
C LYS A 54 -11.41 -6.98 4.91
N GLY A 55 -11.38 -7.51 6.16
CA GLY A 55 -10.96 -8.87 6.42
C GLY A 55 -9.48 -9.17 6.13
N PHE A 56 -8.63 -8.15 6.02
CA PHE A 56 -7.20 -8.35 5.84
C PHE A 56 -6.56 -8.85 7.13
N ASP A 57 -5.80 -9.93 7.02
CA ASP A 57 -5.00 -10.48 8.11
C ASP A 57 -3.51 -10.45 7.73
N ALA A 58 -2.77 -9.55 8.36
CA ALA A 58 -1.32 -9.44 8.16
C ALA A 58 -0.57 -10.72 8.56
N GLY A 59 -1.12 -11.51 9.49
CA GLY A 59 -0.51 -12.77 9.97
C GLY A 59 -0.38 -13.85 8.88
N LEU A 60 -1.10 -13.71 7.77
CA LEU A 60 -0.93 -14.58 6.60
C LEU A 60 0.36 -14.30 5.81
N TYR A 61 0.97 -13.12 5.99
CA TYR A 61 2.04 -12.61 5.14
C TYR A 61 3.32 -12.26 5.91
N MET A 62 3.22 -11.96 7.19
CA MET A 62 4.33 -11.55 8.04
C MET A 62 4.12 -12.01 9.49
N ASP A 63 5.21 -12.10 10.25
CA ASP A 63 5.06 -12.49 11.64
C ASP A 63 4.39 -11.39 12.49
N ARG A 64 3.86 -11.79 13.64
CA ARG A 64 3.09 -10.92 14.53
C ARG A 64 3.91 -9.75 15.10
N LYS A 65 5.23 -9.92 15.22
CA LYS A 65 6.15 -8.89 15.73
C LYS A 65 6.46 -7.87 14.63
N GLU A 66 6.67 -8.36 13.41
CA GLU A 66 6.87 -7.52 12.23
C GLU A 66 5.61 -6.70 11.95
N ALA A 67 4.42 -7.32 11.92
CA ALA A 67 3.15 -6.64 11.71
C ALA A 67 2.92 -5.49 12.69
N ARG A 68 3.28 -5.67 13.97
CA ARG A 68 3.19 -4.60 14.98
C ARG A 68 4.17 -3.44 14.80
N ARG A 69 5.19 -3.61 13.97
CA ARG A 69 6.23 -2.61 13.65
C ARG A 69 6.10 -2.08 12.23
N ALA A 70 5.00 -2.37 11.57
CA ALA A 70 4.67 -1.92 10.24
C ALA A 70 3.34 -1.17 10.27
N ASP A 71 3.29 0.03 9.70
CA ASP A 71 2.03 0.70 9.43
C ASP A 71 1.22 -0.11 8.41
N LEU A 72 -0.07 0.11 8.34
CA LEU A 72 -1.00 -0.68 7.54
C LEU A 72 -0.68 -0.65 6.04
N PHE A 73 -0.18 0.49 5.52
CA PHE A 73 0.23 0.55 4.11
C PHE A 73 1.39 -0.41 3.81
N THR A 74 2.34 -0.57 4.75
CA THR A 74 3.44 -1.54 4.63
C THR A 74 2.92 -2.98 4.71
N GLN A 75 1.93 -3.24 5.57
CA GLN A 75 1.31 -4.57 5.67
C GLN A 75 0.58 -4.94 4.37
N TYR A 76 -0.13 -4.01 3.75
CA TYR A 76 -0.78 -4.22 2.44
C TYR A 76 0.25 -4.48 1.34
N ALA A 77 1.34 -3.70 1.30
CA ALA A 77 2.43 -3.94 0.36
C ALA A 77 3.01 -5.34 0.48
N MET A 78 3.25 -5.80 1.72
CA MET A 78 3.76 -7.15 1.98
C MET A 78 2.77 -8.22 1.51
N GLY A 79 1.47 -8.06 1.80
CA GLY A 79 0.44 -8.99 1.35
C GLY A 79 0.42 -9.13 -0.18
N ALA A 80 0.40 -8.00 -0.89
CA ALA A 80 0.43 -8.00 -2.35
C ALA A 80 1.75 -8.55 -2.92
N ALA A 81 2.90 -8.22 -2.31
CA ALA A 81 4.20 -8.71 -2.75
C ALA A 81 4.34 -10.23 -2.61
N VAL A 82 3.86 -10.81 -1.50
CA VAL A 82 3.86 -12.28 -1.30
C VAL A 82 3.01 -12.97 -2.36
N GLN A 83 1.84 -12.43 -2.68
CA GLN A 83 0.99 -12.96 -3.74
C GLN A 83 1.67 -12.87 -5.11
N ALA A 84 2.26 -11.71 -5.45
CA ALA A 84 2.95 -11.51 -6.72
C ALA A 84 4.13 -12.45 -6.91
N MET A 85 4.93 -12.70 -5.87
CA MET A 85 6.05 -13.63 -5.92
C MET A 85 5.58 -15.08 -6.06
N ALA A 86 4.47 -15.44 -5.41
CA ALA A 86 3.87 -16.77 -5.54
C ALA A 86 3.31 -16.98 -6.96
N ASP A 87 2.59 -16.02 -7.51
CA ASP A 87 2.03 -16.06 -8.86
C ASP A 87 3.13 -16.13 -9.94
N ALA A 88 4.26 -15.45 -9.71
CA ALA A 88 5.44 -15.51 -10.57
C ALA A 88 6.20 -16.84 -10.48
N GLY A 89 5.88 -17.74 -9.53
CA GLY A 89 6.65 -18.94 -9.25
C GLY A 89 8.01 -18.68 -8.59
N LEU A 90 8.18 -17.52 -7.94
CA LEU A 90 9.42 -17.05 -7.34
C LEU A 90 9.40 -17.04 -5.80
N ALA A 91 8.34 -17.56 -5.17
CA ALA A 91 8.19 -17.54 -3.71
C ALA A 91 9.35 -18.23 -2.97
N GLU A 92 9.85 -19.32 -3.53
CA GLU A 92 10.94 -20.14 -2.98
C GLU A 92 12.33 -19.80 -3.57
N GLY A 93 12.45 -18.66 -4.27
CA GLY A 93 13.67 -18.26 -4.96
C GLY A 93 13.59 -18.43 -6.48
N GLY A 94 14.72 -18.72 -7.12
CA GLY A 94 14.79 -18.84 -8.60
C GLY A 94 15.17 -17.54 -9.29
N TYR A 95 15.70 -16.58 -8.54
CA TYR A 95 16.22 -15.28 -9.03
C TYR A 95 17.58 -14.98 -8.37
N ASP A 96 18.39 -14.14 -9.03
CA ASP A 96 19.59 -13.59 -8.42
C ASP A 96 19.19 -12.42 -7.50
N PRO A 97 19.49 -12.49 -6.18
CA PRO A 97 19.21 -11.39 -5.27
C PRO A 97 19.84 -10.05 -5.68
N ASN A 98 21.01 -10.06 -6.31
CA ASN A 98 21.72 -8.83 -6.69
C ASN A 98 21.09 -8.18 -7.94
N GLU A 99 20.45 -8.98 -8.78
CA GLU A 99 19.73 -8.55 -9.99
C GLU A 99 18.20 -8.41 -9.74
N THR A 100 17.77 -8.48 -8.46
CA THR A 100 16.38 -8.34 -8.07
C THR A 100 16.19 -7.10 -7.24
N GLY A 101 15.31 -6.19 -7.68
CA GLY A 101 15.03 -4.94 -7.01
C GLY A 101 13.57 -4.77 -6.60
N VAL A 102 13.28 -3.72 -5.83
CA VAL A 102 11.94 -3.39 -5.34
C VAL A 102 11.69 -1.90 -5.48
N ILE A 103 10.63 -1.53 -6.19
CA ILE A 103 10.15 -0.15 -6.28
C ILE A 103 8.68 -0.15 -5.88
N ILE A 104 8.39 0.18 -4.63
CA ILE A 104 7.02 0.29 -4.12
C ILE A 104 6.86 1.65 -3.48
N GLY A 105 5.93 2.44 -4.00
CA GLY A 105 5.69 3.78 -3.52
C GLY A 105 4.40 3.93 -2.72
N SER A 106 4.30 5.01 -1.97
CA SER A 106 3.10 5.45 -1.28
C SER A 106 2.96 6.97 -1.44
N GLY A 107 1.73 7.45 -1.58
CA GLY A 107 1.47 8.89 -1.68
C GLY A 107 1.64 9.63 -0.37
N ILE A 108 1.34 8.98 0.75
CA ILE A 108 1.33 9.60 2.09
C ILE A 108 2.21 8.85 3.08
N GLY A 109 2.38 7.53 2.90
CA GLY A 109 3.10 6.69 3.86
C GLY A 109 2.29 6.39 5.12
N GLY A 110 2.96 6.29 6.28
CA GLY A 110 2.37 5.89 7.55
C GLY A 110 1.62 7.00 8.28
N LEU A 111 0.62 7.61 7.64
CA LEU A 111 -0.17 8.69 8.25
C LEU A 111 -0.86 8.24 9.54
N GLY A 112 -1.34 6.99 9.62
CA GLY A 112 -1.94 6.43 10.84
C GLY A 112 -0.94 6.41 11.99
N THR A 113 0.27 5.96 11.74
CA THR A 113 1.38 6.02 12.71
C THR A 113 1.69 7.47 13.13
N MET A 114 1.63 8.42 12.20
CA MET A 114 1.85 9.84 12.50
C MET A 114 0.77 10.40 13.43
N GLU A 115 -0.52 10.16 13.14
CA GLU A 115 -1.64 10.58 13.98
C GLU A 115 -1.53 10.02 15.40
N ASP A 116 -1.27 8.71 15.50
CA ASP A 116 -1.13 8.02 16.78
C ASP A 116 0.05 8.56 17.61
N GLN A 117 1.23 8.70 17.00
CA GLN A 117 2.43 9.15 17.70
C GLN A 117 2.37 10.64 18.05
N HIS A 118 1.71 11.45 17.24
CA HIS A 118 1.44 12.84 17.58
C HIS A 118 0.50 12.94 18.80
N SER A 119 -0.53 12.13 18.85
CA SER A 119 -1.44 12.05 20.00
C SER A 119 -0.70 11.61 21.28
N VAL A 120 0.18 10.60 21.18
CA VAL A 120 1.05 10.16 22.28
C VAL A 120 1.97 11.30 22.74
N TYR A 121 2.55 12.04 21.82
CA TYR A 121 3.39 13.20 22.16
C TYR A 121 2.64 14.27 22.93
N LEU A 122 1.45 14.65 22.47
CA LEU A 122 0.62 15.68 23.15
C LEU A 122 0.18 15.24 24.56
N GLN A 123 -0.17 13.96 24.74
CA GLN A 123 -0.67 13.45 26.00
C GLN A 123 0.43 13.09 27.01
N SER A 124 1.58 12.61 26.53
CA SER A 124 2.57 11.92 27.37
C SER A 124 4.01 12.41 27.17
N GLY A 125 4.23 13.37 26.25
CA GLY A 125 5.52 13.98 25.97
C GLY A 125 6.45 13.12 25.10
N ASN A 126 7.58 13.72 24.71
CA ASN A 126 8.51 13.18 23.74
C ASN A 126 9.13 11.81 24.10
N ARG A 127 9.30 11.52 25.38
CA ARG A 127 9.89 10.25 25.85
C ARG A 127 8.99 9.03 25.59
N ARG A 128 7.73 9.24 25.25
CA ARG A 128 6.75 8.18 24.96
C ARG A 128 6.58 7.90 23.48
N ILE A 129 7.15 8.72 22.60
CA ILE A 129 7.16 8.44 21.16
C ILE A 129 7.86 7.11 20.91
N SER A 130 7.25 6.27 20.07
CA SER A 130 7.78 4.96 19.73
C SER A 130 9.15 5.06 19.03
N PRO A 131 10.15 4.23 19.38
CA PRO A 131 11.41 4.16 18.63
C PRO A 131 11.20 3.64 17.19
N PHE A 132 10.05 3.05 16.89
CA PHE A 132 9.67 2.61 15.55
C PHE A 132 8.89 3.65 14.77
N PHE A 133 8.63 4.84 15.33
CA PHE A 133 7.84 5.88 14.68
C PHE A 133 8.37 6.19 13.28
N ILE A 134 9.63 6.56 13.15
CA ILE A 134 10.21 6.91 11.85
C ILE A 134 10.18 5.75 10.86
N PRO A 135 10.67 4.53 11.21
CA PRO A 135 10.58 3.38 10.31
C PRO A 135 9.17 2.99 9.91
N MET A 136 8.15 3.27 10.72
CA MET A 136 6.76 2.98 10.38
C MET A 136 6.12 4.08 9.52
N TYR A 137 6.65 5.30 9.59
CA TYR A 137 6.04 6.48 8.97
C TYR A 137 6.54 6.73 7.54
N ILE A 138 7.85 6.57 7.27
CA ILE A 138 8.45 6.94 5.98
C ILE A 138 7.90 6.11 4.83
N ALA A 139 7.62 6.78 3.69
CA ALA A 139 6.90 6.16 2.57
C ALA A 139 7.71 5.08 1.83
N ASP A 140 9.05 5.11 1.90
CA ASP A 140 9.94 4.15 1.25
C ASP A 140 10.09 2.84 2.01
N ILE A 141 9.65 2.79 3.27
CA ILE A 141 9.82 1.59 4.11
C ILE A 141 9.13 0.36 3.53
N ALA A 142 8.04 0.52 2.80
CA ALA A 142 7.35 -0.60 2.15
C ALA A 142 8.28 -1.33 1.17
N ALA A 143 9.01 -0.59 0.34
CA ALA A 143 10.01 -1.17 -0.56
C ALA A 143 11.15 -1.85 0.22
N GLY A 144 11.62 -1.22 1.30
CA GLY A 144 12.67 -1.77 2.16
C GLY A 144 12.25 -3.07 2.85
N VAL A 145 11.05 -3.13 3.44
CA VAL A 145 10.56 -4.33 4.14
C VAL A 145 10.32 -5.48 3.16
N VAL A 146 9.75 -5.21 2.00
CA VAL A 146 9.58 -6.22 0.94
C VAL A 146 10.93 -6.73 0.44
N SER A 147 11.90 -5.84 0.23
CA SER A 147 13.26 -6.21 -0.16
C SER A 147 13.91 -7.14 0.87
N MET A 148 13.81 -6.82 2.16
CA MET A 148 14.32 -7.68 3.24
C MET A 148 13.64 -9.05 3.27
N ARG A 149 12.34 -9.11 3.02
CA ARG A 149 11.56 -10.36 3.02
C ARG A 149 12.04 -11.33 1.96
N PHE A 150 12.36 -10.84 0.76
CA PHE A 150 12.77 -11.67 -0.38
C PHE A 150 14.28 -11.66 -0.62
N GLY A 151 15.06 -10.98 0.24
CA GLY A 151 16.51 -10.88 0.10
C GLY A 151 16.95 -10.15 -1.17
N ALA A 152 16.09 -9.30 -1.75
CA ALA A 152 16.39 -8.52 -2.95
C ALA A 152 17.43 -7.43 -2.62
N LYS A 153 18.51 -7.35 -3.40
CA LYS A 153 19.67 -6.47 -3.16
C LYS A 153 19.94 -5.54 -4.34
N GLY A 154 19.16 -5.63 -5.39
CA GLY A 154 19.17 -4.72 -6.52
C GLY A 154 18.56 -3.34 -6.17
N PRO A 155 18.21 -2.52 -7.16
CA PRO A 155 17.65 -1.18 -6.94
C PRO A 155 16.45 -1.20 -5.99
N ASN A 156 16.50 -0.36 -4.93
CA ASN A 156 15.44 -0.29 -3.92
C ASN A 156 15.15 1.16 -3.58
N PHE A 157 13.93 1.63 -3.89
CA PHE A 157 13.46 2.96 -3.55
C PHE A 157 11.94 3.06 -3.70
N ALA A 158 11.37 4.17 -3.24
CA ALA A 158 9.97 4.51 -3.47
C ALA A 158 9.83 5.67 -4.45
N THR A 159 8.84 5.61 -5.32
CA THR A 159 8.32 6.79 -6.01
C THR A 159 7.31 7.49 -5.09
N MET A 160 7.18 8.81 -5.24
CA MET A 160 6.20 9.59 -4.52
C MET A 160 5.61 10.66 -5.43
N SER A 161 4.41 10.41 -5.94
CA SER A 161 3.72 11.28 -6.90
C SER A 161 2.20 11.20 -6.74
N ALA A 162 1.75 11.25 -5.47
CA ALA A 162 0.36 11.17 -5.08
C ALA A 162 -0.35 9.96 -5.74
N CYS A 163 -1.53 10.15 -6.34
CA CYS A 163 -2.31 9.07 -6.98
C CYS A 163 -1.57 8.36 -8.14
N ALA A 164 -0.55 8.97 -8.73
CA ALA A 164 0.24 8.40 -9.83
C ALA A 164 1.42 7.54 -9.34
N THR A 165 1.67 7.47 -8.05
CA THR A 165 2.82 6.81 -7.43
C THR A 165 3.05 5.37 -7.92
N SER A 166 1.99 4.55 -7.90
CA SER A 166 2.08 3.15 -8.34
C SER A 166 2.42 3.03 -9.83
N ALA A 167 1.81 3.85 -10.68
CA ALA A 167 2.10 3.87 -12.11
C ALA A 167 3.55 4.28 -12.39
N HIS A 168 4.08 5.25 -11.65
CA HIS A 168 5.49 5.65 -11.74
C HIS A 168 6.44 4.55 -11.26
N ALA A 169 6.11 3.86 -10.16
CA ALA A 169 6.89 2.71 -9.68
C ALA A 169 7.01 1.62 -10.76
N ILE A 170 5.90 1.25 -11.40
CA ILE A 170 5.87 0.27 -12.48
C ILE A 170 6.67 0.78 -13.70
N GLY A 171 6.55 2.06 -14.04
CA GLY A 171 7.28 2.68 -15.13
C GLY A 171 8.80 2.68 -14.92
N GLU A 172 9.26 2.99 -13.72
CA GLU A 172 10.68 2.96 -13.37
C GLU A 172 11.22 1.52 -13.30
N ALA A 173 10.46 0.58 -12.75
CA ALA A 173 10.82 -0.84 -12.76
C ALA A 173 10.97 -1.39 -14.19
N PHE A 174 10.03 -1.02 -15.09
CA PHE A 174 10.13 -1.34 -16.51
C PHE A 174 11.44 -0.80 -17.12
N ARG A 175 11.81 0.46 -16.82
CA ARG A 175 13.05 1.07 -17.31
C ARG A 175 14.28 0.39 -16.76
N THR A 176 14.30 0.10 -15.46
CA THR A 176 15.37 -0.60 -14.75
C THR A 176 15.70 -1.93 -15.43
N ILE A 177 14.70 -2.80 -15.67
CA ILE A 177 14.91 -4.06 -16.38
C ILE A 177 15.33 -3.81 -17.85
N ARG A 178 14.68 -2.88 -18.52
CA ARG A 178 14.93 -2.61 -19.95
C ARG A 178 16.34 -2.13 -20.24
N TYR A 179 16.95 -1.39 -19.30
CA TYR A 179 18.33 -0.91 -19.41
C TYR A 179 19.37 -1.87 -18.85
N GLY A 180 18.95 -2.90 -18.12
CA GLY A 180 19.83 -3.97 -17.64
C GLY A 180 20.40 -3.70 -16.25
N ASP A 181 19.75 -2.82 -15.48
CA ASP A 181 20.13 -2.53 -14.10
C ASP A 181 19.55 -3.57 -13.11
N ALA A 182 18.60 -4.40 -13.55
CA ALA A 182 18.07 -5.57 -12.85
C ALA A 182 17.42 -6.55 -13.83
N ASP A 183 17.25 -7.80 -13.41
CA ASP A 183 16.52 -8.84 -14.15
C ASP A 183 15.08 -9.00 -13.66
N VAL A 184 14.85 -8.79 -12.38
CA VAL A 184 13.54 -8.92 -11.72
C VAL A 184 13.25 -7.67 -10.89
N MET A 185 12.03 -7.16 -11.00
CA MET A 185 11.57 -6.04 -10.18
C MET A 185 10.19 -6.33 -9.57
N LEU A 186 10.07 -6.20 -8.26
CA LEU A 186 8.77 -6.05 -7.60
C LEU A 186 8.40 -4.56 -7.65
N ALA A 187 7.26 -4.26 -8.27
CA ALA A 187 6.86 -2.87 -8.47
C ALA A 187 5.38 -2.65 -8.23
N GLY A 188 5.05 -1.52 -7.62
CA GLY A 188 3.67 -1.15 -7.38
C GLY A 188 3.50 0.02 -6.43
N GLY A 189 2.35 0.09 -5.81
CA GLY A 189 2.07 1.09 -4.79
C GLY A 189 1.14 0.56 -3.71
N THR A 190 1.13 1.25 -2.60
CA THR A 190 0.33 0.92 -1.43
C THR A 190 -0.13 2.19 -0.73
N GLU A 191 -1.32 2.16 -0.15
CA GLU A 191 -1.87 3.28 0.61
C GLU A 191 -2.85 2.81 1.68
N ALA A 192 -2.85 3.43 2.85
CA ALA A 192 -3.78 3.14 3.94
C ALA A 192 -4.33 4.44 4.55
N ALA A 193 -4.86 5.32 3.70
CA ALA A 193 -5.19 6.69 4.05
C ALA A 193 -6.67 6.90 4.48
N VAL A 194 -7.43 5.86 4.84
CA VAL A 194 -8.78 6.05 5.43
C VAL A 194 -8.63 6.35 6.91
N LEU A 195 -8.35 7.62 7.22
CA LEU A 195 -7.97 8.13 8.54
C LEU A 195 -8.61 9.53 8.75
N PRO A 196 -8.78 9.99 10.01
CA PRO A 196 -9.38 11.29 10.30
C PRO A 196 -8.73 12.45 9.55
N MET A 197 -7.39 12.57 9.58
CA MET A 197 -6.68 13.69 8.95
C MET A 197 -6.82 13.69 7.43
N SER A 198 -6.77 12.53 6.78
CA SER A 198 -6.92 12.47 5.32
C SER A 198 -8.37 12.69 4.89
N ILE A 199 -9.35 12.07 5.55
CA ILE A 199 -10.77 12.29 5.22
C ILE A 199 -11.15 13.75 5.49
N GLY A 200 -10.71 14.33 6.61
CA GLY A 200 -10.91 15.74 6.91
C GLY A 200 -10.23 16.67 5.90
N GLY A 201 -8.97 16.41 5.58
CA GLY A 201 -8.19 17.20 4.64
C GLY A 201 -8.78 17.19 3.23
N PHE A 202 -9.00 16.01 2.66
CA PHE A 202 -9.60 15.86 1.32
C PHE A 202 -11.06 16.34 1.27
N GLY A 203 -11.82 16.17 2.37
CA GLY A 203 -13.18 16.69 2.49
C GLY A 203 -13.20 18.23 2.48
N ASN A 204 -12.31 18.87 3.23
CA ASN A 204 -12.23 20.34 3.31
C ASN A 204 -11.76 20.98 2.00
N MET A 205 -10.90 20.30 1.22
CA MET A 205 -10.54 20.77 -0.11
C MET A 205 -11.58 20.40 -1.20
N THR A 206 -12.74 19.88 -0.80
CA THR A 206 -13.86 19.51 -1.70
C THR A 206 -13.49 18.49 -2.79
N ALA A 207 -12.52 17.63 -2.50
CA ALA A 207 -12.06 16.58 -3.44
C ALA A 207 -12.83 15.27 -3.32
N LEU A 208 -13.69 15.13 -2.31
CA LEU A 208 -14.47 13.93 -2.04
C LEU A 208 -15.96 14.15 -2.32
N SER A 209 -16.64 13.08 -2.73
CA SER A 209 -18.10 13.08 -2.84
C SER A 209 -18.74 13.13 -1.45
N GLU A 210 -19.77 13.96 -1.28
CA GLU A 210 -20.56 14.07 -0.05
C GLU A 210 -21.85 13.23 -0.09
N ARG A 211 -21.99 12.29 -1.04
CA ARG A 211 -23.17 11.43 -1.19
C ARG A 211 -23.20 10.31 -0.14
N ASN A 212 -23.32 10.71 1.12
CA ASN A 212 -23.33 9.80 2.27
C ASN A 212 -24.53 8.86 2.31
N ASP A 213 -25.62 9.21 1.64
CA ASP A 213 -26.85 8.42 1.49
C ASP A 213 -26.70 7.25 0.50
N SER A 214 -25.69 7.31 -0.37
CA SER A 214 -25.51 6.32 -1.43
C SER A 214 -24.02 6.03 -1.71
N PRO A 215 -23.26 5.50 -0.73
CA PRO A 215 -21.80 5.28 -0.86
C PRO A 215 -21.43 4.42 -2.05
N ALA A 216 -22.17 3.34 -2.30
CA ALA A 216 -21.88 2.39 -3.38
C ALA A 216 -21.98 2.99 -4.79
N THR A 217 -22.68 4.12 -4.95
CA THR A 217 -22.89 4.79 -6.24
C THR A 217 -22.36 6.23 -6.23
N ALA A 218 -21.59 6.61 -5.21
CA ALA A 218 -21.15 7.98 -5.02
C ALA A 218 -20.04 8.40 -5.99
N SER A 219 -19.14 7.49 -6.36
CA SER A 219 -18.11 7.75 -7.36
C SER A 219 -18.72 7.73 -8.76
N ARG A 220 -18.51 8.81 -9.48
CA ARG A 220 -19.04 9.01 -10.84
C ARG A 220 -18.05 9.84 -11.66
N PRO A 221 -16.96 9.20 -12.13
CA PRO A 221 -15.98 9.87 -12.98
C PRO A 221 -16.54 10.22 -14.36
#